data_50da69b36425f5fb8cfcfa882014cd78
#
_entry.id   50da69b36425f5fb8cfcfa882014cd78
#
_cell.length_a   1.000
_cell.length_b   1.000
_cell.length_c   1.000
_cell.angle_alpha   90.00
_cell.angle_beta   90.00
_cell.angle_gamma   90.00
#
_symmetry.space_group_name_H-M   'P 1'
#
loop_
_entity.id
_entity.type
_entity.pdbx_description
1 polymer ?
#
loop_
_entity_poly.entity_id
_entity_poly.type
_entity_poly.pdbx_seq_one_letter_code
_entity_poly.pdbx_strand_id
1 'polypeptide(L)'
;MNKILDLIFEDVKNENETKKTAVTLRISALIFIGYFLCLMAVFCSMGDWMNVGGCLVCGVCYVLSFYTTYWNHTRESAWISQILMIVWIILFIVMFGWDCGVQHYLFAFLALNFTVSTAGERRKVLNAVGACALRLALYAYARNFEPYSPLDPGISVLIQILNTIFIFAQITAIMIIFTKDAQKMEQKLVRYNTKLQKIASVDALTGLWNRRSMWEYIRAVEYDYEIGNAGFVSIAIADIDFFKRIKDT
;
A
#
# COMPACT_ATOMS: atom_id res chain seq x y z
N MET A 1 -2.02 -18.65 -16.69
CA MET A 1 -1.87 -17.26 -16.22
C MET A 1 -2.69 -16.96 -14.97
N ASN A 2 -3.91 -17.53 -14.83
CA ASN A 2 -4.78 -17.27 -13.68
C ASN A 2 -4.28 -17.84 -12.34
N LYS A 3 -3.68 -19.04 -12.30
CA LYS A 3 -3.25 -19.68 -11.03
C LYS A 3 -2.20 -18.87 -10.23
N ILE A 4 -1.27 -18.20 -10.91
CA ILE A 4 -0.25 -17.37 -10.23
C ILE A 4 -0.89 -16.09 -9.68
N LEU A 5 -1.79 -15.47 -10.44
CA LEU A 5 -2.54 -14.31 -9.97
C LEU A 5 -3.43 -14.67 -8.78
N ASP A 6 -4.12 -15.81 -8.85
CA ASP A 6 -4.95 -16.31 -7.75
C ASP A 6 -4.11 -16.53 -6.49
N LEU A 7 -2.90 -17.10 -6.62
CA LEU A 7 -1.96 -17.28 -5.50
C LEU A 7 -1.55 -15.94 -4.88
N ILE A 8 -1.20 -14.93 -5.69
CA ILE A 8 -0.76 -13.61 -5.20
C ILE A 8 -1.90 -12.89 -4.46
N PHE A 9 -3.13 -12.97 -4.99
CA PHE A 9 -4.30 -12.26 -4.46
C PHE A 9 -5.15 -13.10 -3.50
N GLU A 10 -4.71 -14.30 -3.12
CA GLU A 10 -5.37 -15.13 -2.13
C GLU A 10 -5.50 -14.40 -0.79
N ASP A 11 -6.65 -14.56 -0.13
CA ASP A 11 -6.94 -13.88 1.13
C ASP A 11 -6.13 -14.47 2.29
N VAL A 12 -5.88 -13.65 3.30
CA VAL A 12 -5.19 -14.07 4.53
C VAL A 12 -6.22 -14.74 5.43
N LYS A 13 -5.84 -15.85 6.08
CA LYS A 13 -6.72 -16.61 6.99
C LYS A 13 -7.00 -15.92 8.31
N ASN A 14 -6.38 -14.76 8.58
CA ASN A 14 -6.47 -14.06 9.85
C ASN A 14 -7.25 -12.74 9.70
N GLU A 15 -8.30 -12.54 10.51
CA GLU A 15 -9.11 -11.32 10.50
C GLU A 15 -8.34 -10.06 10.93
N ASN A 16 -7.23 -10.21 11.65
CA ASN A 16 -6.40 -9.10 12.12
C ASN A 16 -5.37 -8.61 11.08
N GLU A 17 -5.18 -9.33 9.98
CA GLU A 17 -4.23 -8.98 8.93
C GLU A 17 -4.94 -8.48 7.69
N THR A 18 -4.49 -7.36 7.14
CA THR A 18 -5.12 -6.82 5.94
C THR A 18 -4.61 -7.55 4.69
N LYS A 19 -5.52 -8.01 3.84
CA LYS A 19 -5.21 -8.55 2.50
C LYS A 19 -4.20 -7.70 1.74
N LYS A 20 -4.31 -6.37 1.85
CA LYS A 20 -3.40 -5.40 1.24
C LYS A 20 -1.95 -5.63 1.64
N THR A 21 -1.68 -5.80 2.96
CA THR A 21 -0.34 -6.01 3.48
C THR A 21 0.30 -7.28 2.92
N ALA A 22 -0.45 -8.39 2.92
CA ALA A 22 0.02 -9.66 2.38
C ALA A 22 0.31 -9.58 0.87
N VAL A 23 -0.61 -9.00 0.08
CA VAL A 23 -0.42 -8.81 -1.36
C VAL A 23 0.79 -7.91 -1.66
N THR A 24 0.98 -6.83 -0.90
CA THR A 24 2.14 -5.94 -1.06
C THR A 24 3.44 -6.69 -0.78
N LEU A 25 3.51 -7.49 0.28
CA LEU A 25 4.70 -8.28 0.62
C LEU A 25 4.98 -9.37 -0.42
N ARG A 26 3.95 -10.08 -0.91
CA ARG A 26 4.08 -11.11 -1.95
C ARG A 26 4.63 -10.53 -3.24
N ILE A 27 4.08 -9.41 -3.71
CA ILE A 27 4.57 -8.74 -4.92
C ILE A 27 5.99 -8.21 -4.72
N SER A 28 6.27 -7.60 -3.56
CA SER A 28 7.62 -7.16 -3.21
C SER A 28 8.62 -8.32 -3.21
N ALA A 29 8.27 -9.45 -2.61
CA ALA A 29 9.13 -10.63 -2.59
C ALA A 29 9.42 -11.16 -4.00
N LEU A 30 8.42 -11.22 -4.87
CA LEU A 30 8.62 -11.65 -6.27
C LEU A 30 9.55 -10.72 -7.05
N ILE A 31 9.42 -9.41 -6.85
CA ILE A 31 10.32 -8.42 -7.48
C ILE A 31 11.76 -8.62 -6.97
N PHE A 32 11.96 -8.81 -5.67
CA PHE A 32 13.29 -9.05 -5.10
C PHE A 32 13.87 -10.41 -5.53
N ILE A 33 13.07 -11.46 -5.65
CA ILE A 33 13.51 -12.75 -6.19
C ILE A 33 14.03 -12.54 -7.63
N GLY A 34 13.27 -11.84 -8.48
CA GLY A 34 13.71 -11.50 -9.84
C GLY A 34 15.00 -10.68 -9.85
N TYR A 35 15.13 -9.71 -8.95
CA TYR A 35 16.34 -8.91 -8.78
C TYR A 35 17.56 -9.77 -8.42
N PHE A 36 17.44 -10.65 -7.42
CA PHE A 36 18.56 -11.52 -7.03
C PHE A 36 18.94 -12.53 -8.13
N LEU A 37 17.97 -13.03 -8.90
CA LEU A 37 18.25 -13.87 -10.06
C LEU A 37 19.06 -13.12 -11.14
N CYS A 38 18.72 -11.85 -11.42
CA CYS A 38 19.48 -11.02 -12.36
C CYS A 38 20.89 -10.75 -11.84
N LEU A 39 21.05 -10.41 -10.55
CA LEU A 39 22.37 -10.22 -9.96
C LEU A 39 23.21 -11.50 -9.95
N MET A 40 22.60 -12.66 -9.67
CA MET A 40 23.29 -13.95 -9.78
C MET A 40 23.85 -14.16 -11.18
N ALA A 41 23.07 -13.85 -12.23
CA ALA A 41 23.55 -13.98 -13.61
C ALA A 41 24.76 -13.07 -13.87
N VAL A 42 24.75 -11.83 -13.36
CA VAL A 42 25.89 -10.89 -13.47
C VAL A 42 27.11 -11.45 -12.75
N PHE A 43 26.99 -11.85 -11.47
CA PHE A 43 28.12 -12.38 -10.71
C PHE A 43 28.62 -13.72 -11.23
N CYS A 44 27.75 -14.60 -11.76
CA CYS A 44 28.14 -15.80 -12.46
C CYS A 44 29.02 -15.50 -13.71
N SER A 45 28.67 -14.46 -14.49
CA SER A 45 29.47 -14.07 -15.68
C SER A 45 30.85 -13.53 -15.30
N MET A 46 30.98 -13.01 -14.06
CA MET A 46 32.28 -12.56 -13.51
C MET A 46 33.08 -13.68 -12.84
N GLY A 47 32.52 -14.88 -12.65
CA GLY A 47 33.12 -15.94 -11.85
C GLY A 47 33.18 -15.68 -10.35
N ASP A 48 32.39 -14.73 -9.84
CA ASP A 48 32.33 -14.35 -8.42
C ASP A 48 31.33 -15.21 -7.65
N TRP A 49 31.76 -16.44 -7.36
CA TRP A 49 30.92 -17.44 -6.67
C TRP A 49 30.52 -17.07 -5.25
N MET A 50 31.30 -16.21 -4.57
CA MET A 50 30.95 -15.74 -3.24
C MET A 50 29.70 -14.86 -3.27
N ASN A 51 29.64 -13.90 -4.19
CA ASN A 51 28.47 -13.03 -4.34
C ASN A 51 27.28 -13.75 -4.97
N VAL A 52 27.51 -14.76 -5.84
CA VAL A 52 26.45 -15.69 -6.29
C VAL A 52 25.79 -16.37 -5.09
N GLY A 53 26.60 -16.91 -4.15
CA GLY A 53 26.10 -17.52 -2.92
C GLY A 53 25.30 -16.54 -2.04
N GLY A 54 25.78 -15.31 -1.90
CA GLY A 54 25.08 -14.24 -1.19
C GLY A 54 23.70 -13.91 -1.79
N CYS A 55 23.64 -13.77 -3.12
CA CYS A 55 22.38 -13.56 -3.84
C CYS A 55 21.42 -14.74 -3.69
N LEU A 56 21.92 -15.97 -3.72
CA LEU A 56 21.13 -17.18 -3.52
C LEU A 56 20.49 -17.19 -2.12
N VAL A 57 21.26 -16.92 -1.07
CA VAL A 57 20.77 -16.86 0.32
C VAL A 57 19.69 -15.80 0.45
N CYS A 58 19.92 -14.59 -0.06
CA CYS A 58 18.92 -13.52 -0.05
C CYS A 58 17.65 -13.92 -0.83
N GLY A 59 17.79 -14.50 -2.02
CA GLY A 59 16.68 -14.99 -2.82
C GLY A 59 15.83 -16.03 -2.06
N VAL A 60 16.47 -17.01 -1.41
CA VAL A 60 15.78 -18.01 -0.55
C VAL A 60 15.06 -17.34 0.60
N CYS A 61 15.66 -16.35 1.27
CA CYS A 61 14.99 -15.60 2.34
C CYS A 61 13.73 -14.88 1.83
N TYR A 62 13.73 -14.32 0.62
CA TYR A 62 12.53 -13.71 0.03
C TYR A 62 11.49 -14.75 -0.41
N VAL A 63 11.90 -15.93 -0.86
CA VAL A 63 10.98 -17.06 -1.10
C VAL A 63 10.31 -17.49 0.21
N LEU A 64 11.07 -17.64 1.29
CA LEU A 64 10.50 -17.94 2.60
C LEU A 64 9.56 -16.83 3.09
N SER A 65 9.95 -15.56 2.94
CA SER A 65 9.10 -14.40 3.26
C SER A 65 7.80 -14.41 2.45
N PHE A 66 7.81 -14.81 1.20
CA PHE A 66 6.61 -14.98 0.38
C PHE A 66 5.67 -16.02 0.99
N TYR A 67 6.17 -17.21 1.33
CA TYR A 67 5.36 -18.29 1.89
C TYR A 67 4.85 -18.00 3.31
N THR A 68 5.61 -17.32 4.16
CA THR A 68 5.18 -16.98 5.54
C THR A 68 3.95 -16.08 5.55
N THR A 69 3.68 -15.31 4.48
CA THR A 69 2.45 -14.52 4.35
C THR A 69 1.16 -15.37 4.29
N TYR A 70 1.24 -16.67 3.98
CA TYR A 70 0.09 -17.58 3.99
C TYR A 70 -0.17 -18.23 5.34
N TRP A 71 0.82 -18.20 6.26
CA TRP A 71 0.75 -18.85 7.57
C TRP A 71 0.45 -17.87 8.72
N ASN A 72 -0.19 -16.75 8.42
CA ASN A 72 -0.54 -15.71 9.39
C ASN A 72 0.65 -15.02 10.07
N HIS A 73 1.80 -14.97 9.42
CA HIS A 73 3.03 -14.31 9.87
C HIS A 73 3.42 -13.12 9.00
N THR A 74 2.43 -12.37 8.52
CA THR A 74 2.64 -11.21 7.62
C THR A 74 3.46 -10.12 8.29
N ARG A 75 3.27 -9.93 9.60
CA ARG A 75 4.02 -8.93 10.37
C ARG A 75 5.49 -9.29 10.49
N GLU A 76 5.78 -10.56 10.82
CA GLU A 76 7.14 -11.09 10.91
C GLU A 76 7.82 -11.06 9.55
N SER A 77 7.12 -11.48 8.50
CA SER A 77 7.59 -11.40 7.11
C SER A 77 7.96 -9.97 6.71
N ALA A 78 7.14 -8.97 7.11
CA ALA A 78 7.44 -7.56 6.85
C ALA A 78 8.73 -7.10 7.52
N TRP A 79 8.94 -7.44 8.79
CA TRP A 79 10.15 -7.10 9.53
C TRP A 79 11.39 -7.78 8.95
N ILE A 80 11.31 -9.08 8.66
CA ILE A 80 12.42 -9.84 8.07
C ILE A 80 12.82 -9.25 6.73
N SER A 81 11.84 -8.96 5.85
CA SER A 81 12.10 -8.37 4.53
C SER A 81 12.77 -6.99 4.64
N GLN A 82 12.36 -6.15 5.59
CA GLN A 82 12.93 -4.82 5.79
C GLN A 82 14.35 -4.89 6.35
N ILE A 83 14.60 -5.76 7.32
CA ILE A 83 15.93 -5.97 7.90
C ILE A 83 16.88 -6.51 6.83
N LEU A 84 16.44 -7.53 6.08
CA LEU A 84 17.24 -8.12 4.99
C LEU A 84 17.61 -7.08 3.94
N MET A 85 16.69 -6.19 3.57
CA MET A 85 16.96 -5.11 2.62
C MET A 85 18.00 -4.13 3.16
N ILE A 86 17.91 -3.72 4.43
CA ILE A 86 18.90 -2.82 5.05
C ILE A 86 20.28 -3.46 5.10
N VAL A 87 20.36 -4.72 5.53
CA VAL A 87 21.62 -5.48 5.60
C VAL A 87 22.22 -5.59 4.20
N TRP A 88 21.40 -5.91 3.20
CA TRP A 88 21.85 -5.99 1.81
C TRP A 88 22.43 -4.66 1.31
N ILE A 89 21.76 -3.53 1.57
CA ILE A 89 22.24 -2.20 1.17
C ILE A 89 23.61 -1.91 1.80
N ILE A 90 23.76 -2.17 3.12
CA ILE A 90 25.02 -1.92 3.82
C ILE A 90 26.13 -2.78 3.24
N LEU A 91 25.92 -4.09 3.14
CA LEU A 91 26.93 -5.01 2.62
C LEU A 91 27.32 -4.65 1.19
N PHE A 92 26.35 -4.32 0.35
CA PHE A 92 26.59 -4.01 -1.06
C PHE A 92 27.42 -2.73 -1.23
N ILE A 93 27.15 -1.68 -0.44
CA ILE A 93 27.91 -0.43 -0.49
C ILE A 93 29.35 -0.63 0.04
N VAL A 94 29.53 -1.40 1.11
CA VAL A 94 30.84 -1.73 1.65
C VAL A 94 31.67 -2.54 0.64
N MET A 95 31.03 -3.50 -0.03
CA MET A 95 31.72 -4.38 -1.00
C MET A 95 32.05 -3.65 -2.31
N PHE A 96 31.09 -2.95 -2.90
CA PHE A 96 31.16 -2.48 -4.29
C PHE A 96 31.14 -0.96 -4.45
N GLY A 97 30.88 -0.22 -3.38
CA GLY A 97 30.85 1.25 -3.39
C GLY A 97 29.47 1.84 -3.70
N TRP A 98 29.50 3.16 -3.83
CA TRP A 98 28.27 3.97 -3.98
C TRP A 98 27.68 3.95 -5.40
N ASP A 99 28.52 3.80 -6.42
CA ASP A 99 28.14 4.02 -7.82
C ASP A 99 27.20 2.92 -8.38
N CYS A 100 27.03 1.83 -7.65
CA CYS A 100 26.10 0.74 -8.01
C CYS A 100 24.61 1.08 -7.81
N GLY A 101 24.28 2.19 -7.12
CA GLY A 101 22.91 2.67 -7.01
C GLY A 101 22.02 1.93 -5.99
N VAL A 102 22.54 0.95 -5.23
CA VAL A 102 21.77 0.14 -4.25
C VAL A 102 21.18 0.97 -3.12
N GLN A 103 21.77 2.11 -2.77
CA GLN A 103 21.29 3.05 -1.76
C GLN A 103 19.87 3.58 -2.04
N HIS A 104 19.41 3.52 -3.29
CA HIS A 104 18.08 3.97 -3.66
C HIS A 104 16.97 3.06 -3.12
N TYR A 105 17.28 1.79 -2.75
CA TYR A 105 16.33 0.90 -2.09
C TYR A 105 15.86 1.40 -0.72
N LEU A 106 16.55 2.38 -0.11
CA LEU A 106 16.03 3.08 1.08
C LEU A 106 14.71 3.83 0.80
N PHE A 107 14.44 4.23 -0.44
CA PHE A 107 13.12 4.78 -0.81
C PHE A 107 12.03 3.70 -0.85
N ALA A 108 12.37 2.50 -1.33
CA ALA A 108 11.46 1.36 -1.27
C ALA A 108 11.21 0.93 0.19
N PHE A 109 12.24 0.98 1.04
CA PHE A 109 12.09 0.77 2.48
C PHE A 109 11.09 1.75 3.09
N LEU A 110 11.19 3.04 2.78
CA LEU A 110 10.25 4.05 3.26
C LEU A 110 8.82 3.75 2.78
N ALA A 111 8.64 3.43 1.50
CA ALA A 111 7.34 3.09 0.95
C ALA A 111 6.72 1.87 1.67
N LEU A 112 7.49 0.80 1.92
CA LEU A 112 7.05 -0.37 2.68
C LEU A 112 6.77 -0.04 4.15
N ASN A 113 7.62 0.76 4.80
CA ASN A 113 7.43 1.17 6.19
C ASN A 113 6.09 1.88 6.42
N PHE A 114 5.65 2.73 5.50
CA PHE A 114 4.38 3.44 5.61
C PHE A 114 3.17 2.61 5.15
N THR A 115 3.34 1.71 4.20
CA THR A 115 2.21 0.96 3.61
C THR A 115 1.93 -0.38 4.29
N VAL A 116 2.96 -1.06 4.78
CA VAL A 116 2.88 -2.43 5.30
C VAL A 116 2.99 -2.47 6.83
N SER A 117 3.77 -1.56 7.43
CA SER A 117 4.01 -1.58 8.87
C SER A 117 2.74 -1.26 9.67
N THR A 118 2.40 -2.16 10.59
CA THR A 118 1.34 -1.97 11.60
C THR A 118 1.81 -1.15 12.81
N ALA A 119 3.05 -0.65 12.79
CA ALA A 119 3.60 0.18 13.86
C ALA A 119 2.89 1.54 13.94
N GLY A 120 2.82 2.09 15.15
CA GLY A 120 2.25 3.43 15.34
C GLY A 120 3.06 4.52 14.61
N GLU A 121 2.42 5.64 14.32
CA GLU A 121 2.98 6.76 13.54
C GLU A 121 4.38 7.19 14.02
N ARG A 122 4.60 7.30 15.33
CA ARG A 122 5.90 7.68 15.89
C ARG A 122 7.02 6.74 15.48
N ARG A 123 6.76 5.42 15.46
CA ARG A 123 7.76 4.42 15.03
C ARG A 123 8.03 4.48 13.54
N LYS A 124 7.01 4.73 12.72
CA LYS A 124 7.17 4.90 11.28
C LYS A 124 8.05 6.11 10.96
N VAL A 125 7.82 7.23 11.66
CA VAL A 125 8.64 8.45 11.52
C VAL A 125 10.07 8.20 12.01
N LEU A 126 10.25 7.52 13.14
CA LEU A 126 11.58 7.18 13.66
C LEU A 126 12.37 6.30 12.67
N ASN A 127 11.72 5.30 12.06
CA ASN A 127 12.32 4.47 11.03
C ASN A 127 12.71 5.29 9.79
N ALA A 128 11.89 6.28 9.41
CA ALA A 128 12.19 7.16 8.28
C ALA A 128 13.41 8.05 8.57
N VAL A 129 13.48 8.63 9.77
CA VAL A 129 14.66 9.40 10.22
C VAL A 129 15.90 8.52 10.27
N GLY A 130 15.77 7.29 10.80
CA GLY A 130 16.84 6.30 10.84
C GLY A 130 17.35 5.93 9.44
N ALA A 131 16.44 5.73 8.48
CA ALA A 131 16.81 5.45 7.09
C ALA A 131 17.55 6.64 6.43
N CYS A 132 17.13 7.88 6.72
CA CYS A 132 17.81 9.08 6.27
C CYS A 132 19.21 9.16 6.88
N ALA A 133 19.34 8.97 8.18
CA ALA A 133 20.63 8.96 8.88
C ALA A 133 21.56 7.86 8.34
N LEU A 134 21.04 6.66 8.12
CA LEU A 134 21.77 5.55 7.52
C LEU A 134 22.29 5.92 6.12
N ARG A 135 21.44 6.53 5.27
CA ARG A 135 21.85 6.96 3.94
C ARG A 135 23.00 7.95 3.99
N LEU A 136 22.92 8.94 4.89
CA LEU A 136 23.98 9.95 5.07
C LEU A 136 25.28 9.32 5.60
N ALA A 137 25.17 8.40 6.57
CA ALA A 137 26.31 7.66 7.10
C ALA A 137 27.00 6.81 6.01
N LEU A 138 26.23 6.08 5.22
CA LEU A 138 26.76 5.29 4.09
C LEU A 138 27.39 6.16 3.01
N TYR A 139 26.82 7.34 2.73
CA TYR A 139 27.43 8.28 1.82
C TYR A 139 28.77 8.79 2.34
N ALA A 140 28.82 9.21 3.62
CA ALA A 140 30.06 9.63 4.27
C ALA A 140 31.11 8.50 4.28
N TYR A 141 30.69 7.25 4.57
CA TYR A 141 31.57 6.10 4.50
C TYR A 141 32.16 5.93 3.10
N ALA A 142 31.32 5.88 2.07
CA ALA A 142 31.76 5.66 0.68
C ALA A 142 32.64 6.80 0.11
N ARG A 143 32.61 8.00 0.72
CA ARG A 143 33.49 9.11 0.37
C ARG A 143 34.87 9.03 1.01
N ASN A 144 35.00 8.33 2.14
CA ASN A 144 36.25 8.26 2.92
C ASN A 144 36.95 6.92 2.82
N PHE A 145 36.27 5.87 2.36
CA PHE A 145 36.82 4.53 2.26
C PHE A 145 36.59 3.96 0.87
N GLU A 146 37.59 3.27 0.34
CA GLU A 146 37.47 2.53 -0.90
C GLU A 146 36.64 1.27 -0.71
N PRO A 147 35.88 0.83 -1.73
CA PRO A 147 35.14 -0.44 -1.66
C PRO A 147 36.08 -1.62 -1.55
N TYR A 148 35.65 -2.65 -0.82
CA TYR A 148 36.46 -3.85 -0.59
C TYR A 148 36.76 -4.64 -1.88
N SER A 149 35.81 -4.67 -2.84
CA SER A 149 35.94 -5.34 -4.14
C SER A 149 35.39 -4.43 -5.22
N PRO A 150 36.17 -3.41 -5.67
CA PRO A 150 35.68 -2.48 -6.68
C PRO A 150 35.35 -3.22 -7.99
N LEU A 151 34.18 -2.90 -8.54
CA LEU A 151 33.74 -3.47 -9.81
C LEU A 151 34.35 -2.74 -11.00
N ASP A 152 34.47 -3.46 -12.10
CA ASP A 152 34.74 -2.84 -13.40
C ASP A 152 33.67 -1.76 -13.69
N PRO A 153 34.07 -0.58 -14.24
CA PRO A 153 33.13 0.50 -14.51
C PRO A 153 31.92 0.10 -15.36
N GLY A 154 32.11 -0.79 -16.33
CA GLY A 154 31.00 -1.28 -17.16
C GLY A 154 30.01 -2.13 -16.38
N ILE A 155 30.50 -2.96 -15.46
CA ILE A 155 29.67 -3.80 -14.60
C ILE A 155 28.96 -2.96 -13.55
N SER A 156 29.63 -1.95 -12.98
CA SER A 156 29.01 -1.02 -12.04
C SER A 156 27.83 -0.28 -12.69
N VAL A 157 27.98 0.20 -13.92
CA VAL A 157 26.89 0.83 -14.69
C VAL A 157 25.74 -0.16 -14.95
N LEU A 158 26.05 -1.41 -15.33
CA LEU A 158 25.03 -2.45 -15.55
C LEU A 158 24.23 -2.71 -14.28
N ILE A 159 24.89 -2.86 -13.14
CA ILE A 159 24.24 -3.07 -11.83
C ILE A 159 23.42 -1.85 -11.45
N GLN A 160 23.89 -0.63 -11.70
CA GLN A 160 23.15 0.60 -11.46
C GLN A 160 21.86 0.65 -12.29
N ILE A 161 21.91 0.25 -13.57
CA ILE A 161 20.72 0.17 -14.43
C ILE A 161 19.73 -0.86 -13.87
N LEU A 162 20.20 -2.06 -13.51
CA LEU A 162 19.36 -3.08 -12.89
C LEU A 162 18.72 -2.57 -11.60
N ASN A 163 19.51 -2.01 -10.70
CA ASN A 163 18.99 -1.43 -9.46
C ASN A 163 17.91 -0.37 -9.74
N THR A 164 18.11 0.50 -10.71
CA THR A 164 17.14 1.53 -11.10
C THR A 164 15.84 0.90 -11.59
N ILE A 165 15.91 -0.07 -12.50
CA ILE A 165 14.71 -0.73 -13.04
C ILE A 165 13.91 -1.41 -11.92
N PHE A 166 14.57 -2.20 -11.06
CA PHE A 166 13.89 -2.94 -10.00
C PHE A 166 13.32 -2.04 -8.91
N ILE A 167 13.99 -0.93 -8.57
CA ILE A 167 13.43 0.00 -7.58
C ILE A 167 12.22 0.74 -8.12
N PHE A 168 12.24 1.17 -9.38
CA PHE A 168 11.06 1.76 -10.01
C PHE A 168 9.90 0.78 -10.09
N ALA A 169 10.16 -0.48 -10.46
CA ALA A 169 9.15 -1.54 -10.45
C ALA A 169 8.57 -1.74 -9.04
N GLN A 170 9.43 -1.77 -8.01
CA GLN A 170 9.04 -1.94 -6.61
C GLN A 170 8.15 -0.79 -6.12
N ILE A 171 8.57 0.45 -6.32
CA ILE A 171 7.81 1.64 -5.89
C ILE A 171 6.48 1.72 -6.65
N THR A 172 6.50 1.49 -7.96
CA THR A 172 5.29 1.50 -8.80
C THR A 172 4.29 0.45 -8.32
N ALA A 173 4.74 -0.78 -8.05
CA ALA A 173 3.88 -1.85 -7.54
C ALA A 173 3.22 -1.47 -6.21
N ILE A 174 4.00 -0.92 -5.27
CA ILE A 174 3.49 -0.45 -3.98
C ILE A 174 2.45 0.66 -4.17
N MET A 175 2.73 1.65 -5.03
CA MET A 175 1.84 2.78 -5.29
C MET A 175 0.53 2.34 -5.93
N ILE A 176 0.55 1.41 -6.90
CA ILE A 176 -0.65 0.87 -7.53
C ILE A 176 -1.54 0.19 -6.49
N ILE A 177 -0.96 -0.65 -5.62
CA ILE A 177 -1.72 -1.35 -4.57
C ILE A 177 -2.32 -0.34 -3.59
N PHE A 178 -1.52 0.62 -3.14
CA PHE A 178 -1.95 1.66 -2.21
C PHE A 178 -3.09 2.50 -2.77
N THR A 179 -2.97 2.96 -4.01
CA THR A 179 -3.97 3.81 -4.67
C THR A 179 -5.30 3.06 -4.87
N LYS A 180 -5.23 1.80 -5.33
CA LYS A 180 -6.44 0.97 -5.48
C LYS A 180 -7.16 0.72 -4.17
N ASP A 181 -6.43 0.54 -3.07
CA ASP A 181 -7.00 0.33 -1.75
C ASP A 181 -7.64 1.63 -1.21
N ALA A 182 -6.97 2.77 -1.35
CA ALA A 182 -7.49 4.08 -0.98
C ALA A 182 -8.81 4.39 -1.71
N GLN A 183 -8.87 4.17 -3.03
CA GLN A 183 -10.08 4.34 -3.82
C GLN A 183 -11.23 3.43 -3.36
N LYS A 184 -10.94 2.17 -3.02
CA LYS A 184 -11.97 1.25 -2.48
C LYS A 184 -12.50 1.71 -1.13
N MET A 185 -11.64 2.23 -0.27
CA MET A 185 -12.05 2.76 1.03
C MET A 185 -12.90 4.02 0.89
N GLU A 186 -12.53 4.94 0.00
CA GLU A 186 -13.31 6.13 -0.33
C GLU A 186 -14.71 5.76 -0.84
N GLN A 187 -14.80 4.83 -1.81
CA GLN A 187 -16.09 4.34 -2.31
C GLN A 187 -16.95 3.72 -1.22
N LYS A 188 -16.35 2.95 -0.29
CA LYS A 188 -17.08 2.41 0.85
C LYS A 188 -17.60 3.53 1.76
N LEU A 189 -16.78 4.53 2.07
CA LEU A 189 -17.18 5.68 2.90
C LEU A 189 -18.34 6.44 2.27
N VAL A 190 -18.29 6.72 0.96
CA VAL A 190 -19.39 7.37 0.24
C VAL A 190 -20.67 6.53 0.32
N ARG A 191 -20.59 5.22 0.09
CA ARG A 191 -21.75 4.31 0.21
C ARG A 191 -22.35 4.29 1.63
N TYR A 192 -21.48 4.20 2.65
CA TYR A 192 -21.97 4.25 4.05
C TYR A 192 -22.60 5.59 4.39
N ASN A 193 -22.02 6.69 3.95
CA ASN A 193 -22.58 8.03 4.18
C ASN A 193 -23.95 8.16 3.50
N THR A 194 -24.09 7.76 2.24
CA THR A 194 -25.39 7.75 1.54
C THR A 194 -26.41 6.86 2.24
N LYS A 195 -25.99 5.68 2.75
CA LYS A 195 -26.89 4.80 3.51
C LYS A 195 -27.34 5.43 4.82
N LEU A 196 -26.43 6.06 5.56
CA LEU A 196 -26.74 6.78 6.80
C LEU A 196 -27.70 7.95 6.54
N GLN A 197 -27.46 8.72 5.46
CA GLN A 197 -28.36 9.79 5.06
C GLN A 197 -29.77 9.27 4.75
N LYS A 198 -29.90 8.15 4.01
CA LYS A 198 -31.20 7.53 3.75
C LYS A 198 -31.92 7.10 5.03
N ILE A 199 -31.20 6.45 5.96
CA ILE A 199 -31.78 6.05 7.25
C ILE A 199 -32.21 7.29 8.07
N ALA A 200 -31.39 8.35 8.06
CA ALA A 200 -31.68 9.59 8.77
C ALA A 200 -32.75 10.45 8.07
N SER A 201 -33.14 10.15 6.82
CA SER A 201 -34.13 10.92 6.05
C SER A 201 -35.56 10.42 6.19
N VAL A 202 -35.76 9.22 6.73
CA VAL A 202 -37.08 8.61 6.90
C VAL A 202 -37.46 8.49 8.38
N ASP A 203 -38.74 8.53 8.65
CA ASP A 203 -39.28 8.20 9.95
C ASP A 203 -39.33 6.70 10.16
N ALA A 204 -38.79 6.20 11.28
CA ALA A 204 -38.60 4.77 11.54
C ALA A 204 -39.93 4.01 11.69
N LEU A 205 -41.05 4.69 12.05
CA LEU A 205 -42.34 4.08 12.27
C LEU A 205 -43.15 3.96 10.97
N THR A 206 -43.15 5.02 10.17
CA THR A 206 -44.02 5.14 8.99
C THR A 206 -43.31 4.84 7.68
N GLY A 207 -41.96 4.87 7.67
CA GLY A 207 -41.15 4.75 6.45
C GLY A 207 -41.25 5.95 5.49
N LEU A 208 -42.00 7.00 5.86
CA LEU A 208 -42.11 8.24 5.10
C LEU A 208 -40.94 9.16 5.39
N TRP A 209 -40.74 10.15 4.57
CA TRP A 209 -39.74 11.19 4.87
C TRP A 209 -40.05 11.87 6.20
N ASN A 210 -39.01 12.00 7.02
CA ASN A 210 -39.16 12.77 8.24
C ASN A 210 -39.34 14.27 7.91
N ARG A 211 -39.81 15.06 8.89
CA ARG A 211 -40.11 16.48 8.71
C ARG A 211 -38.97 17.28 8.11
N ARG A 212 -37.71 16.97 8.48
CA ARG A 212 -36.53 17.67 7.98
C ARG A 212 -36.31 17.39 6.48
N SER A 213 -36.34 16.14 6.07
CA SER A 213 -36.11 15.72 4.69
C SER A 213 -37.26 16.19 3.77
N MET A 214 -38.47 16.21 4.29
CA MET A 214 -39.62 16.78 3.57
C MET A 214 -39.38 18.27 3.27
N TRP A 215 -38.93 19.05 4.24
CA TRP A 215 -38.65 20.48 4.02
C TRP A 215 -37.45 20.71 3.07
N GLU A 216 -36.39 19.89 3.18
CA GLU A 216 -35.26 19.96 2.24
C GLU A 216 -35.72 19.69 0.80
N TYR A 217 -36.62 18.72 0.59
CA TYR A 217 -37.20 18.42 -0.73
C TYR A 217 -38.09 19.56 -1.24
N ILE A 218 -38.96 20.10 -0.41
CA ILE A 218 -39.83 21.22 -0.80
C ILE A 218 -39.01 22.42 -1.25
N ARG A 219 -37.92 22.76 -0.56
CA ARG A 219 -37.03 23.87 -0.96
C ARG A 219 -36.32 23.58 -2.29
N ALA A 220 -35.95 22.34 -2.56
CA ALA A 220 -35.33 21.97 -3.84
C ALA A 220 -36.33 22.12 -5.01
N VAL A 221 -37.59 21.72 -4.79
CA VAL A 221 -38.67 21.86 -5.79
C VAL A 221 -39.02 23.33 -6.00
N GLU A 222 -39.06 24.14 -4.94
CA GLU A 222 -39.26 25.59 -4.99
C GLU A 222 -38.19 26.28 -5.85
N TYR A 223 -36.91 25.93 -5.61
CA TYR A 223 -35.79 26.43 -6.39
C TYR A 223 -35.90 26.04 -7.89
N ASP A 224 -36.23 24.78 -8.19
CA ASP A 224 -36.42 24.31 -9.58
C ASP A 224 -37.57 25.05 -10.28
N TYR A 225 -38.60 25.41 -9.54
CA TYR A 225 -39.69 26.24 -10.07
C TYR A 225 -39.23 27.68 -10.34
N GLU A 226 -38.48 28.31 -9.43
CA GLU A 226 -37.98 29.68 -9.60
C GLU A 226 -37.05 29.84 -10.80
N ILE A 227 -36.20 28.84 -11.08
CA ILE A 227 -35.27 28.86 -12.24
C ILE A 227 -35.92 28.38 -13.54
N GLY A 228 -37.23 28.06 -13.52
CA GLY A 228 -37.98 27.65 -14.70
C GLY A 228 -37.78 26.21 -15.16
N ASN A 229 -37.16 25.37 -14.33
CA ASN A 229 -36.99 23.93 -14.62
C ASN A 229 -38.28 23.13 -14.37
N ALA A 230 -39.20 23.62 -13.55
CA ALA A 230 -40.51 23.02 -13.29
C ALA A 230 -41.63 23.96 -13.75
N GLY A 231 -42.61 23.45 -14.48
CA GLY A 231 -43.72 24.26 -15.01
C GLY A 231 -44.81 24.62 -14.01
N PHE A 232 -45.05 23.76 -13.03
CA PHE A 232 -45.96 23.97 -11.89
C PHE A 232 -45.62 23.02 -10.74
N VAL A 233 -45.98 23.41 -9.53
CA VAL A 233 -45.84 22.63 -8.30
C VAL A 233 -47.17 22.63 -7.56
N SER A 234 -47.61 21.46 -7.06
CA SER A 234 -48.79 21.33 -6.23
C SER A 234 -48.41 20.66 -4.90
N ILE A 235 -48.87 21.20 -3.82
CA ILE A 235 -48.70 20.68 -2.46
C ILE A 235 -50.08 20.35 -1.87
N ALA A 236 -50.22 19.14 -1.34
CA ALA A 236 -51.39 18.71 -0.60
C ALA A 236 -51.03 18.42 0.84
N ILE A 237 -51.84 18.91 1.78
CA ILE A 237 -51.71 18.65 3.22
C ILE A 237 -52.97 17.89 3.63
N ALA A 238 -52.80 16.77 4.35
CA ALA A 238 -53.91 16.01 4.93
C ALA A 238 -53.67 15.81 6.41
N ASP A 239 -54.74 15.88 7.20
CA ASP A 239 -54.73 15.62 8.62
C ASP A 239 -55.86 14.65 8.98
N ILE A 240 -55.74 13.94 10.11
CA ILE A 240 -56.72 12.98 10.59
C ILE A 240 -57.64 13.67 11.61
N ASP A 241 -58.89 13.84 11.24
CA ASP A 241 -59.87 14.39 12.15
C ASP A 241 -60.04 13.55 13.43
N PHE A 242 -60.10 14.19 14.58
CA PHE A 242 -60.27 13.53 15.86
C PHE A 242 -59.18 12.51 16.22
N PHE A 243 -57.94 12.62 15.73
CA PHE A 243 -56.82 11.69 15.98
C PHE A 243 -56.65 11.35 17.48
N LYS A 244 -56.77 12.32 18.38
CA LYS A 244 -56.68 12.12 19.84
C LYS A 244 -57.72 11.11 20.34
N ARG A 245 -58.96 11.15 19.83
CA ARG A 245 -60.06 10.26 20.21
C ARG A 245 -59.83 8.82 19.71
N ILE A 246 -59.17 8.66 18.53
CA ILE A 246 -58.82 7.37 17.97
C ILE A 246 -57.67 6.70 18.73
N LYS A 247 -56.73 7.50 19.23
CA LYS A 247 -55.54 7.02 19.96
C LYS A 247 -55.88 6.55 21.37
N ASP A 248 -56.87 7.18 22.02
CA ASP A 248 -57.25 6.94 23.44
C ASP A 248 -58.30 5.80 23.56
N THR A 249 -58.67 5.13 22.47
CA THR A 249 -59.54 3.94 22.41
C THR A 249 -58.68 2.68 22.22
#